data_e4784266a7c300fa441cae8c87e26d31
#
_entry.id   e4784266a7c300fa441cae8c87e26d31
#
_cell.length_a   1.000
_cell.length_b   1.000
_cell.length_c   1.000
_cell.angle_alpha   90.00
_cell.angle_beta   90.00
_cell.angle_gamma   90.00
#
_symmetry.space_group_name_H-M   'P 1'
#
loop_
_entity.id
_entity.type
_entity.pdbx_description
1 polymer ?
#
loop_
_entity_poly.entity_id
_entity_poly.type
_entity_poly.pdbx_seq_one_letter_code
_entity_poly.pdbx_strand_id
1 'polypeptide(L)'
;MEISCYSLTALIREALPFMNEKANFLTLSYYGAEKVIPHYNVMGIAKSALETSVKYLAVDLGKKGFRVNAISAGPVRTLAASGISDFRYILKWNEYNTPLERNITLDDVGGASVYLLSELSSGTTGEILHVDAGYNVVGMKNVNAPDISKV
;
A
#
# COMPACT_ATOMS: atom_id res chain seq x y z
N MET A 1 -16.04 1.41 -1.64
CA MET A 1 -15.77 -0.03 -1.42
C MET A 1 -15.55 -0.76 -2.75
N GLU A 2 -16.39 -0.57 -3.74
CA GLU A 2 -16.34 -1.31 -5.01
C GLU A 2 -14.97 -1.20 -5.71
N ILE A 3 -14.53 0.00 -6.04
CA ILE A 3 -13.24 0.21 -6.74
C ILE A 3 -12.04 -0.07 -5.84
N SER A 4 -12.07 0.34 -4.59
CA SER A 4 -10.88 0.32 -3.72
C SER A 4 -10.69 -0.98 -2.92
N CYS A 5 -11.62 -1.92 -3.00
CA CYS A 5 -11.56 -3.21 -2.32
C CYS A 5 -12.07 -4.35 -3.20
N TYR A 6 -13.35 -4.38 -3.57
CA TYR A 6 -13.98 -5.48 -4.29
C TYR A 6 -13.35 -5.73 -5.67
N SER A 7 -12.84 -4.68 -6.34
CA SER A 7 -12.22 -4.80 -7.66
C SER A 7 -11.08 -5.82 -7.71
N LEU A 8 -10.25 -5.94 -6.64
CA LEU A 8 -9.19 -6.93 -6.57
C LEU A 8 -9.77 -8.36 -6.69
N THR A 9 -10.74 -8.68 -5.85
CA THR A 9 -11.37 -10.01 -5.83
C THR A 9 -12.08 -10.31 -7.15
N ALA A 10 -12.79 -9.33 -7.71
CA ALA A 10 -13.47 -9.47 -8.98
C ALA A 10 -12.48 -9.70 -10.13
N LEU A 11 -11.42 -8.88 -10.24
CA LEU A 11 -10.41 -9.02 -11.28
C LEU A 11 -9.69 -10.37 -11.20
N ILE A 12 -9.30 -10.81 -10.00
CA ILE A 12 -8.66 -12.10 -9.80
C ILE A 12 -9.60 -13.22 -10.24
N ARG A 13 -10.86 -13.20 -9.82
CA ARG A 13 -11.86 -14.21 -10.21
C ARG A 13 -11.98 -14.35 -11.73
N GLU A 14 -12.12 -13.22 -12.42
CA GLU A 14 -12.26 -13.22 -13.89
C GLU A 14 -10.97 -13.56 -14.61
N ALA A 15 -9.80 -13.21 -14.05
CA ALA A 15 -8.50 -13.47 -14.67
C ALA A 15 -8.03 -14.93 -14.50
N LEU A 16 -8.38 -15.59 -13.38
CA LEU A 16 -7.87 -16.92 -13.04
C LEU A 16 -7.92 -17.95 -14.17
N PRO A 17 -9.00 -18.07 -15.00
CA PRO A 17 -9.04 -19.03 -16.08
C PRO A 17 -8.00 -18.80 -17.19
N PHE A 18 -7.41 -17.61 -17.25
CA PHE A 18 -6.47 -17.18 -18.28
C PHE A 18 -5.05 -17.01 -17.77
N MET A 19 -4.82 -17.21 -16.46
CA MET A 19 -3.52 -17.02 -15.85
C MET A 19 -2.60 -18.22 -16.07
N ASN A 20 -1.32 -17.93 -16.28
CA ASN A 20 -0.28 -18.95 -16.27
C ASN A 20 -0.11 -19.54 -14.87
N GLU A 21 0.44 -20.75 -14.78
CA GLU A 21 0.83 -21.32 -13.49
C GLU A 21 1.78 -20.40 -12.74
N LYS A 22 1.61 -20.32 -11.41
CA LYS A 22 2.44 -19.47 -10.51
C LYS A 22 2.35 -17.96 -10.77
N ALA A 23 1.25 -17.49 -11.35
CA ALA A 23 1.05 -16.06 -11.52
C ALA A 23 0.97 -15.31 -10.17
N ASN A 24 1.32 -14.03 -10.22
CA ASN A 24 1.39 -13.18 -9.04
C ASN A 24 0.41 -12.02 -9.17
N PHE A 25 -0.27 -11.72 -8.08
CA PHE A 25 -1.18 -10.60 -7.97
C PHE A 25 -0.63 -9.58 -6.96
N LEU A 26 -0.63 -8.33 -7.34
CA LEU A 26 -0.18 -7.22 -6.51
C LEU A 26 -1.23 -6.12 -6.51
N THR A 27 -1.50 -5.58 -5.32
CA THR A 27 -2.36 -4.40 -5.17
C THR A 27 -1.66 -3.32 -4.34
N LEU A 28 -2.22 -2.10 -4.35
CA LEU A 28 -1.69 -0.98 -3.59
C LEU A 28 -2.63 -0.63 -2.44
N SER A 29 -2.07 -0.57 -1.24
CA SER A 29 -2.71 -0.11 -0.02
C SER A 29 -2.08 1.20 0.47
N TYR A 30 -2.50 1.64 1.62
CA TYR A 30 -1.99 2.83 2.30
C TYR A 30 -2.12 2.65 3.81
N TYR A 31 -1.20 3.23 4.58
CA TYR A 31 -1.14 3.12 6.03
C TYR A 31 -2.43 3.51 6.78
N GLY A 32 -3.32 4.25 6.10
CA GLY A 32 -4.68 4.50 6.58
C GLY A 32 -5.54 3.25 6.78
N ALA A 33 -5.10 2.07 6.33
CA ALA A 33 -5.70 0.78 6.67
C ALA A 33 -5.44 0.36 8.12
N GLU A 34 -4.30 0.77 8.68
CA GLU A 34 -3.83 0.36 10.00
C GLU A 34 -3.99 1.47 11.05
N LYS A 35 -3.81 2.72 10.65
CA LYS A 35 -3.87 3.89 11.52
C LYS A 35 -4.80 4.94 10.94
N VAL A 36 -5.40 5.74 11.83
CA VAL A 36 -6.24 6.85 11.41
C VAL A 36 -5.38 7.94 10.78
N ILE A 37 -5.69 8.25 9.53
CA ILE A 37 -5.12 9.40 8.82
C ILE A 37 -6.22 10.45 8.68
N PRO A 38 -5.98 11.71 9.05
CA PRO A 38 -6.96 12.78 8.92
C PRO A 38 -7.57 12.84 7.52
N HIS A 39 -8.88 13.01 7.44
CA HIS A 39 -9.66 13.11 6.19
C HIS A 39 -9.64 11.88 5.26
N TYR A 40 -9.00 10.78 5.68
CA TYR A 40 -8.99 9.54 4.88
C TYR A 40 -10.29 8.73 5.02
N ASN A 41 -10.94 8.81 6.18
CA ASN A 41 -12.31 8.34 6.45
C ASN A 41 -12.62 6.93 5.90
N VAL A 42 -13.68 6.82 5.09
CA VAL A 42 -14.15 5.56 4.50
C VAL A 42 -13.08 4.84 3.65
N MET A 43 -12.09 5.57 3.13
CA MET A 43 -10.98 4.95 2.40
C MET A 43 -10.09 4.09 3.31
N GLY A 44 -9.93 4.47 4.58
CA GLY A 44 -9.24 3.64 5.57
C GLY A 44 -9.95 2.29 5.74
N ILE A 45 -11.27 2.29 5.87
CA ILE A 45 -12.08 1.08 5.95
C ILE A 45 -11.92 0.23 4.68
N ALA A 46 -11.97 0.85 3.51
CA ALA A 46 -11.81 0.16 2.24
C ALA A 46 -10.41 -0.48 2.11
N LYS A 47 -9.36 0.21 2.56
CA LYS A 47 -7.98 -0.32 2.53
C LYS A 47 -7.77 -1.43 3.56
N SER A 48 -8.36 -1.35 4.75
CA SER A 48 -8.34 -2.46 5.72
C SER A 48 -9.02 -3.71 5.15
N ALA A 49 -10.17 -3.54 4.50
CA ALA A 49 -10.87 -4.63 3.84
C ALA A 49 -10.05 -5.20 2.66
N LEU A 50 -9.36 -4.36 1.89
CA LEU A 50 -8.47 -4.77 0.81
C LEU A 50 -7.30 -5.62 1.34
N GLU A 51 -6.62 -5.17 2.39
CA GLU A 51 -5.50 -5.91 3.00
C GLU A 51 -5.94 -7.26 3.58
N THR A 52 -7.12 -7.29 4.20
CA THR A 52 -7.70 -8.55 4.64
C THR A 52 -8.03 -9.48 3.46
N SER A 53 -8.56 -8.94 2.36
CA SER A 53 -8.83 -9.71 1.14
C SER A 53 -7.55 -10.30 0.55
N VAL A 54 -6.43 -9.60 0.58
CA VAL A 54 -5.11 -10.12 0.15
C VAL A 54 -4.75 -11.38 0.92
N LYS A 55 -4.92 -11.38 2.24
CA LYS A 55 -4.60 -12.54 3.11
C LYS A 55 -5.48 -13.75 2.79
N TYR A 56 -6.78 -13.56 2.65
CA TYR A 56 -7.70 -14.64 2.30
C TYR A 56 -7.43 -15.19 0.89
N LEU A 57 -7.22 -14.31 -0.09
CA LEU A 57 -6.88 -14.72 -1.46
C LEU A 57 -5.55 -15.49 -1.52
N ALA A 58 -4.55 -15.08 -0.71
CA ALA A 58 -3.28 -15.79 -0.62
C ALA A 58 -3.46 -17.23 -0.11
N VAL A 59 -4.33 -17.45 0.88
CA VAL A 59 -4.65 -18.79 1.40
C VAL A 59 -5.42 -19.61 0.36
N ASP A 60 -6.44 -19.04 -0.27
CA ASP A 60 -7.29 -19.73 -1.22
C ASP A 60 -6.55 -20.14 -2.49
N LEU A 61 -5.64 -19.28 -2.97
CA LEU A 61 -4.96 -19.44 -4.25
C LEU A 61 -3.57 -20.07 -4.12
N GLY A 62 -2.98 -20.05 -2.92
CA GLY A 62 -1.63 -20.56 -2.67
C GLY A 62 -1.47 -22.03 -3.03
N LYS A 63 -2.47 -22.86 -2.80
CA LYS A 63 -2.48 -24.28 -3.19
C LYS A 63 -2.40 -24.50 -4.71
N LYS A 64 -2.75 -23.48 -5.50
CA LYS A 64 -2.63 -23.48 -6.96
C LYS A 64 -1.33 -22.85 -7.44
N GLY A 65 -0.43 -22.47 -6.52
CA GLY A 65 0.86 -21.85 -6.83
C GLY A 65 0.80 -20.34 -7.07
N PHE A 66 -0.36 -19.70 -6.91
CA PHE A 66 -0.47 -18.24 -7.06
C PHE A 66 -0.06 -17.51 -5.79
N ARG A 67 0.51 -16.32 -5.95
CA ARG A 67 0.84 -15.44 -4.84
C ARG A 67 0.03 -14.13 -4.92
N VAL A 68 -0.41 -13.64 -3.77
CA VAL A 68 -1.19 -12.40 -3.67
C VAL A 68 -0.59 -11.55 -2.57
N ASN A 69 -0.12 -10.35 -2.91
CA ASN A 69 0.51 -9.43 -1.97
C ASN A 69 0.00 -7.99 -2.17
N ALA A 70 0.28 -7.13 -1.24
CA ALA A 70 0.03 -5.70 -1.35
C ALA A 70 1.28 -4.89 -0.99
N ILE A 71 1.38 -3.68 -1.53
CA ILE A 71 2.29 -2.65 -1.06
C ILE A 71 1.47 -1.59 -0.33
N SER A 72 1.78 -1.36 0.94
CA SER A 72 1.32 -0.18 1.69
C SER A 72 2.30 0.95 1.40
N ALA A 73 1.97 1.77 0.39
CA ALA A 73 2.83 2.84 -0.08
C ALA A 73 2.67 4.10 0.75
N GLY A 74 3.77 4.78 1.08
CA GLY A 74 3.73 6.14 1.61
C GLY A 74 3.14 7.13 0.60
N PRO A 75 2.95 8.41 0.99
CA PRO A 75 2.39 9.40 0.09
C PRO A 75 3.34 9.69 -1.07
N VAL A 76 2.81 9.58 -2.30
CA VAL A 76 3.50 9.90 -3.56
C VAL A 76 2.67 10.91 -4.34
N ARG A 77 3.32 11.88 -4.96
CA ARG A 77 2.63 12.87 -5.81
C ARG A 77 2.11 12.20 -7.07
N THR A 78 0.80 11.99 -7.10
CA THR A 78 0.08 11.46 -8.27
C THR A 78 -1.15 12.33 -8.53
N LEU A 79 -1.73 12.19 -9.72
CA LEU A 79 -2.98 12.87 -10.05
C LEU A 79 -4.12 12.49 -9.08
N ALA A 80 -4.22 11.21 -8.71
CA ALA A 80 -5.21 10.73 -7.74
C ALA A 80 -5.00 11.34 -6.35
N ALA A 81 -3.75 11.50 -5.92
CA ALA A 81 -3.40 12.08 -4.63
C ALA A 81 -3.75 13.58 -4.53
N SER A 82 -3.76 14.30 -5.65
CA SER A 82 -4.13 15.73 -5.68
C SER A 82 -5.59 15.99 -5.30
N GLY A 83 -6.46 14.97 -5.36
CA GLY A 83 -7.86 15.04 -4.92
C GLY A 83 -8.06 14.82 -3.41
N ILE A 84 -7.00 14.51 -2.65
CA ILE A 84 -7.09 14.33 -1.20
C ILE A 84 -6.90 15.69 -0.52
N SER A 85 -7.85 16.08 0.31
CA SER A 85 -7.72 17.28 1.15
C SER A 85 -6.45 17.16 2.02
N ASP A 86 -5.75 18.29 2.19
CA ASP A 86 -4.53 18.35 3.01
C ASP A 86 -3.36 17.46 2.54
N PHE A 87 -3.36 17.01 1.28
CA PHE A 87 -2.28 16.16 0.77
C PHE A 87 -0.89 16.81 0.89
N ARG A 88 -0.81 18.15 0.76
CA ARG A 88 0.44 18.90 1.00
C ARG A 88 0.93 18.75 2.44
N TYR A 89 0.01 18.82 3.40
CA TYR A 89 0.33 18.59 4.81
C TYR A 89 0.85 17.18 5.04
N ILE A 90 0.19 16.16 4.47
CA ILE A 90 0.61 14.75 4.56
C ILE A 90 2.02 14.56 4.00
N LEU A 91 2.34 15.15 2.85
CA LEU A 91 3.67 15.08 2.24
C LEU A 91 4.73 15.73 3.14
N LYS A 92 4.46 16.92 3.68
CA LYS A 92 5.37 17.63 4.60
C LYS A 92 5.53 16.88 5.91
N TRP A 93 4.44 16.34 6.45
CA TRP A 93 4.50 15.51 7.65
C TRP A 93 5.43 14.32 7.47
N ASN A 94 5.26 13.56 6.38
CA ASN A 94 6.12 12.41 6.11
C ASN A 94 7.57 12.82 5.89
N GLU A 95 7.84 13.87 5.11
CA GLU A 95 9.19 14.37 4.85
C GLU A 95 9.99 14.60 6.15
N TYR A 96 9.35 15.15 7.18
CA TYR A 96 10.03 15.47 8.44
C TYR A 96 9.94 14.38 9.51
N ASN A 97 9.06 13.40 9.36
CA ASN A 97 8.81 12.41 10.41
C ASN A 97 9.11 10.97 9.98
N THR A 98 9.53 10.71 8.74
CA THR A 98 9.99 9.39 8.32
C THR A 98 11.46 9.17 8.74
N PRO A 99 11.86 7.93 9.08
CA PRO A 99 13.26 7.60 9.38
C PRO A 99 14.25 7.97 8.26
N LEU A 100 13.84 7.91 6.98
CA LEU A 100 14.68 8.28 5.86
C LEU A 100 14.62 9.78 5.53
N GLU A 101 13.88 10.58 6.28
CA GLU A 101 13.71 12.04 6.14
C GLU A 101 13.36 12.47 4.71
N ARG A 102 12.56 11.66 4.02
CA ARG A 102 12.08 11.94 2.66
C ARG A 102 10.74 11.28 2.39
N ASN A 103 10.01 11.79 1.42
CA ASN A 103 8.93 11.04 0.81
C ASN A 103 9.49 9.93 -0.11
N ILE A 104 8.69 8.91 -0.31
CA ILE A 104 9.00 7.89 -1.32
C ILE A 104 8.74 8.41 -2.73
N THR A 105 9.31 7.74 -3.71
CA THR A 105 9.15 7.99 -5.14
C THR A 105 8.37 6.86 -5.82
N LEU A 106 7.98 7.06 -7.07
CA LEU A 106 7.40 5.98 -7.88
C LEU A 106 8.39 4.84 -8.10
N ASP A 107 9.70 5.14 -8.18
CA ASP A 107 10.74 4.12 -8.34
C ASP A 107 10.89 3.25 -7.09
N ASP A 108 10.71 3.81 -5.89
CA ASP A 108 10.69 3.02 -4.65
C ASP A 108 9.55 1.98 -4.70
N VAL A 109 8.35 2.40 -5.13
CA VAL A 109 7.20 1.50 -5.30
C VAL A 109 7.43 0.51 -6.44
N GLY A 110 8.02 0.98 -7.55
CA GLY A 110 8.36 0.17 -8.71
C GLY A 110 9.33 -0.96 -8.36
N GLY A 111 10.40 -0.66 -7.63
CA GLY A 111 11.37 -1.65 -7.17
C GLY A 111 10.74 -2.72 -6.28
N ALA A 112 9.91 -2.32 -5.32
CA ALA A 112 9.17 -3.25 -4.48
C ALA A 112 8.16 -4.10 -5.29
N SER A 113 7.53 -3.50 -6.32
CA SER A 113 6.63 -4.22 -7.23
C SER A 113 7.38 -5.29 -8.04
N VAL A 114 8.54 -4.95 -8.57
CA VAL A 114 9.40 -5.92 -9.28
C VAL A 114 9.78 -7.08 -8.36
N TYR A 115 10.18 -6.80 -7.12
CA TYR A 115 10.47 -7.83 -6.13
C TYR A 115 9.28 -8.75 -5.91
N LEU A 116 8.09 -8.20 -5.57
CA LEU A 116 6.90 -8.99 -5.25
C LEU A 116 6.32 -9.76 -6.43
N LEU A 117 6.51 -9.28 -7.66
CA LEU A 117 6.01 -9.93 -8.88
C LEU A 117 7.01 -10.91 -9.49
N SER A 118 8.26 -10.93 -9.05
CA SER A 118 9.31 -11.81 -9.57
C SER A 118 9.54 -13.05 -8.70
N GLU A 119 10.37 -13.98 -9.19
CA GLU A 119 10.80 -15.18 -8.46
C GLU A 119 11.63 -14.84 -7.20
N LEU A 120 12.18 -13.62 -7.07
CA LEU A 120 12.90 -13.18 -5.87
C LEU A 120 12.03 -13.24 -4.61
N SER A 121 10.71 -13.16 -4.77
CA SER A 121 9.74 -13.26 -3.67
C SER A 121 8.95 -14.56 -3.68
N SER A 122 9.50 -15.65 -4.25
CA SER A 122 8.79 -16.94 -4.38
C SER A 122 8.25 -17.53 -3.09
N GLY A 123 8.83 -17.19 -1.94
CA GLY A 123 8.37 -17.56 -0.61
C GLY A 123 7.39 -16.57 0.05
N THR A 124 6.96 -15.51 -0.66
CA THR A 124 6.18 -14.42 -0.08
C THR A 124 4.77 -14.38 -0.67
N THR A 125 3.75 -14.57 0.17
CA THR A 125 2.33 -14.43 -0.20
C THR A 125 1.51 -13.98 1.02
N GLY A 126 0.47 -13.20 0.83
CA GLY A 126 -0.35 -12.63 1.90
C GLY A 126 0.31 -11.45 2.61
N GLU A 127 1.42 -10.94 2.08
CA GLU A 127 2.21 -9.87 2.67
C GLU A 127 1.65 -8.49 2.33
N ILE A 128 1.73 -7.58 3.29
CA ILE A 128 1.47 -6.15 3.13
C ILE A 128 2.80 -5.43 3.35
N LEU A 129 3.55 -5.26 2.28
CA LEU A 129 4.88 -4.67 2.32
C LEU A 129 4.82 -3.15 2.44
N HIS A 130 5.35 -2.60 3.52
CA HIS A 130 5.46 -1.16 3.69
C HIS A 130 6.60 -0.58 2.84
N VAL A 131 6.25 0.35 1.98
CA VAL A 131 7.19 1.17 1.19
C VAL A 131 6.84 2.62 1.47
N ASP A 132 7.32 3.15 2.60
CA ASP A 132 6.87 4.42 3.18
C ASP A 132 8.00 5.22 3.85
N ALA A 133 9.24 4.96 3.48
CA ALA A 133 10.44 5.55 4.08
C ALA A 133 10.55 5.28 5.60
N GLY A 134 9.88 4.21 6.09
CA GLY A 134 9.87 3.79 7.49
C GLY A 134 8.81 4.49 8.35
N TYR A 135 7.87 5.22 7.77
CA TYR A 135 6.85 5.93 8.54
C TYR A 135 6.03 5.02 9.46
N ASN A 136 5.72 3.80 9.02
CA ASN A 136 4.91 2.84 9.77
C ASN A 136 5.48 2.46 11.15
N VAL A 137 6.79 2.59 11.37
CA VAL A 137 7.43 2.26 12.65
C VAL A 137 7.52 3.48 13.60
N VAL A 138 7.12 4.67 13.14
CA VAL A 138 7.23 5.91 13.92
C VAL A 138 6.06 6.04 14.87
N GLY A 139 6.34 6.06 16.18
CA GLY A 139 5.33 6.23 17.22
C GLY A 139 5.13 7.67 17.69
N MET A 140 6.04 8.59 17.31
CA MET A 140 6.02 9.96 17.80
C MET A 140 6.61 10.93 16.76
N LYS A 141 6.16 12.19 16.79
CA LYS A 141 6.73 13.26 15.96
C LYS A 141 8.25 13.39 16.21
N ASN A 142 9.04 13.57 15.15
CA ASN A 142 10.45 13.92 15.25
C ASN A 142 10.59 15.24 16.02
N VAL A 143 11.45 15.25 17.05
CA VAL A 143 11.67 16.39 17.94
C VAL A 143 12.21 17.62 17.19
N ASN A 144 12.92 17.42 16.10
CA ASN A 144 13.49 18.48 15.26
C ASN A 144 12.56 18.88 14.09
N ALA A 145 11.39 18.21 13.92
CA ALA A 145 10.49 18.57 12.85
C ALA A 145 9.91 19.97 13.06
N PRO A 146 9.91 20.82 12.02
CA PRO A 146 9.35 22.16 12.11
C PRO A 146 7.84 22.13 12.37
N ASP A 147 7.29 23.26 12.81
CA ASP A 147 5.84 23.44 12.85
C ASP A 147 5.29 23.64 11.43
N ILE A 148 4.52 22.66 10.97
CA ILE A 148 3.90 22.67 9.63
C ILE A 148 2.40 22.99 9.68
N SER A 149 1.88 23.45 10.81
CA SER A 149 0.44 23.76 10.98
C SER A 149 -0.07 24.87 10.05
N LYS A 150 0.83 25.62 9.42
CA LYS A 150 0.53 26.75 8.53
C LYS A 150 0.90 26.51 7.07
N VAL A 151 1.13 25.26 6.66
CA VAL A 151 1.53 24.90 5.28
C VAL A 151 0.33 24.69 4.37
#